data_49270382abe5b6d8609991bbe70de514
#
_entry.id   49270382abe5b6d8609991bbe70de514
#
_cell.length_a   1.000
_cell.length_b   1.000
_cell.length_c   1.000
_cell.angle_alpha   90.00
_cell.angle_beta   90.00
_cell.angle_gamma   90.00
#
_symmetry.space_group_name_H-M   'P 1'
#
loop_
_entity.id
_entity.type
_entity.pdbx_description
1 polymer ?
#
loop_
_entity_poly.entity_id
_entity_poly.type
_entity_poly.pdbx_seq_one_letter_code
_entity_poly.pdbx_strand_id
1 'polypeptide(L)'
;GWSGSYWTMSKYIRQAYIFMDNVKALPKQNVTESDVETMKNECRFMVAYYYWMMTLAYGAVPYFEDDMTSDSPDLMRGQKSFEWMIDWLDNQFLELSKVLPDSWSTLYGGRATKLAALALRARILLFAASPLVNGNEWYLGFKNSDGEERFSQAYDANKWKKAADACKQLIDEAEKKGKGLY
;
A
#
# COMPACT_ATOMS: atom_id res chain seq x y z
N GLY A 1 -6.82 -21.72 -8.89
CA GLY A 1 -5.64 -21.53 -8.10
C GLY A 1 -5.45 -20.08 -7.67
N TRP A 2 -4.85 -19.88 -6.53
CA TRP A 2 -4.60 -18.57 -5.91
C TRP A 2 -3.72 -17.64 -6.77
N SER A 3 -2.87 -18.19 -7.63
CA SER A 3 -1.92 -17.44 -8.44
C SER A 3 -2.54 -16.48 -9.47
N GLY A 4 -3.72 -16.76 -9.98
CA GLY A 4 -4.36 -15.91 -10.98
C GLY A 4 -4.89 -14.58 -10.45
N SER A 5 -5.33 -14.55 -9.18
CA SER A 5 -5.99 -13.36 -8.61
C SER A 5 -5.01 -12.24 -8.26
N TYR A 6 -3.83 -12.56 -7.72
CA TYR A 6 -2.86 -11.52 -7.33
C TYR A 6 -2.15 -10.91 -8.52
N TRP A 7 -1.87 -11.69 -9.57
CA TRP A 7 -1.25 -11.17 -10.78
C TRP A 7 -2.15 -10.20 -11.55
N THR A 8 -3.47 -10.35 -11.44
CA THR A 8 -4.41 -9.42 -12.06
C THR A 8 -4.47 -8.06 -11.37
N MET A 9 -3.89 -7.90 -10.19
CA MET A 9 -3.86 -6.61 -9.47
C MET A 9 -3.09 -5.54 -10.20
N SER A 10 -2.06 -5.90 -10.99
CA SER A 10 -1.36 -4.96 -11.86
C SER A 10 -2.29 -4.26 -12.86
N LYS A 11 -3.30 -4.97 -13.37
CA LYS A 11 -4.35 -4.39 -14.23
C LYS A 11 -5.18 -3.34 -13.48
N TYR A 12 -5.51 -3.59 -12.23
CA TYR A 12 -6.29 -2.65 -11.42
C TYR A 12 -5.46 -1.43 -11.02
N ILE A 13 -4.17 -1.61 -10.75
CA ILE A 13 -3.23 -0.52 -10.51
C ILE A 13 -3.19 0.40 -11.73
N ARG A 14 -3.00 -0.17 -12.94
CA ARG A 14 -3.05 0.59 -14.19
C ARG A 14 -4.36 1.35 -14.37
N GLN A 15 -5.50 0.71 -14.11
CA GLN A 15 -6.81 1.36 -14.22
C GLN A 15 -6.97 2.52 -13.22
N ALA A 16 -6.42 2.39 -12.02
CA ALA A 16 -6.43 3.46 -11.03
C ALA A 16 -5.61 4.67 -11.49
N TYR A 17 -4.44 4.47 -12.08
CA TYR A 17 -3.65 5.58 -12.66
C TYR A 17 -4.38 6.25 -13.84
N ILE A 18 -4.92 5.47 -14.79
CA ILE A 18 -5.74 6.02 -15.89
C ILE A 18 -6.88 6.86 -15.34
N PHE A 19 -7.57 6.40 -14.29
CA PHE A 19 -8.63 7.18 -13.67
C PHE A 19 -8.10 8.49 -13.07
N MET A 20 -7.03 8.42 -12.27
CA MET A 20 -6.47 9.61 -11.60
C MET A 20 -5.98 10.67 -12.58
N ASP A 21 -5.49 10.27 -13.75
CA ASP A 21 -5.00 11.19 -14.79
C ASP A 21 -6.14 11.85 -15.59
N ASN A 22 -7.30 11.17 -15.68
CA ASN A 22 -8.41 11.62 -16.51
C ASN A 22 -9.59 12.20 -15.74
N VAL A 23 -9.72 11.92 -14.44
CA VAL A 23 -10.85 12.41 -13.63
C VAL A 23 -10.81 13.94 -13.51
N LYS A 24 -11.96 14.59 -13.73
CA LYS A 24 -12.13 16.05 -13.68
C LYS A 24 -13.41 16.40 -12.95
N ALA A 25 -13.43 17.59 -12.35
CA ALA A 25 -14.65 18.15 -11.80
C ALA A 25 -15.70 18.38 -12.89
N LEU A 26 -16.96 18.12 -12.53
CA LEU A 26 -18.13 18.32 -13.39
C LEU A 26 -19.16 19.19 -12.63
N PRO A 27 -18.96 20.53 -12.54
CA PRO A 27 -19.79 21.40 -11.72
C PRO A 27 -21.27 21.34 -12.08
N LYS A 28 -21.59 21.10 -13.35
CA LYS A 28 -22.98 20.94 -13.81
C LYS A 28 -23.65 19.68 -13.28
N GLN A 29 -22.87 18.71 -12.78
CA GLN A 29 -23.33 17.45 -12.20
C GLN A 29 -23.05 17.38 -10.69
N ASN A 30 -22.74 18.52 -10.07
CA ASN A 30 -22.39 18.64 -8.65
C ASN A 30 -21.16 17.81 -8.23
N VAL A 31 -20.20 17.59 -9.14
CA VAL A 31 -18.91 16.99 -8.84
C VAL A 31 -17.88 18.12 -8.73
N THR A 32 -17.41 18.36 -7.52
CA THR A 32 -16.46 19.44 -7.19
C THR A 32 -15.00 18.98 -7.35
N GLU A 33 -14.05 19.91 -7.33
CA GLU A 33 -12.60 19.57 -7.24
C GLU A 33 -12.28 18.81 -5.95
N SER A 34 -12.95 19.13 -4.84
CA SER A 34 -12.80 18.38 -3.59
C SER A 34 -13.26 16.94 -3.70
N ASP A 35 -14.33 16.67 -4.45
CA ASP A 35 -14.79 15.31 -4.73
C ASP A 35 -13.77 14.56 -5.57
N VAL A 36 -13.19 15.22 -6.59
CA VAL A 36 -12.14 14.64 -7.43
C VAL A 36 -10.91 14.28 -6.60
N GLU A 37 -10.45 15.17 -5.71
CA GLU A 37 -9.31 14.87 -4.84
C GLU A 37 -9.62 13.70 -3.89
N THR A 38 -10.83 13.64 -3.36
CA THR A 38 -11.27 12.52 -2.54
C THR A 38 -11.22 11.20 -3.32
N MET A 39 -11.75 11.17 -4.55
CA MET A 39 -11.70 10.00 -5.43
C MET A 39 -10.25 9.59 -5.75
N LYS A 40 -9.36 10.55 -6.01
CA LYS A 40 -7.93 10.28 -6.23
C LYS A 40 -7.26 9.66 -4.99
N ASN A 41 -7.57 10.16 -3.80
CA ASN A 41 -7.04 9.60 -2.55
C ASN A 41 -7.50 8.16 -2.31
N GLU A 42 -8.75 7.83 -2.66
CA GLU A 42 -9.23 6.45 -2.61
C GLU A 42 -8.55 5.57 -3.66
N CYS A 43 -8.31 6.08 -4.86
CA CYS A 43 -7.53 5.35 -5.86
C CYS A 43 -6.09 5.09 -5.39
N ARG A 44 -5.41 6.08 -4.79
CA ARG A 44 -4.08 5.91 -4.17
C ARG A 44 -4.11 4.83 -3.08
N PHE A 45 -5.15 4.82 -2.25
CA PHE A 45 -5.34 3.77 -1.25
C PHE A 45 -5.46 2.38 -1.89
N MET A 46 -6.24 2.25 -2.96
CA MET A 46 -6.39 0.98 -3.69
C MET A 46 -5.08 0.53 -4.35
N VAL A 47 -4.32 1.46 -4.95
CA VAL A 47 -3.00 1.17 -5.51
C VAL A 47 -2.07 0.62 -4.44
N ALA A 48 -1.96 1.30 -3.29
CA ALA A 48 -1.14 0.83 -2.16
C ALA A 48 -1.62 -0.54 -1.64
N TYR A 49 -2.93 -0.74 -1.54
CA TYR A 49 -3.50 -2.02 -1.12
C TYR A 49 -3.17 -3.16 -2.09
N TYR A 50 -3.26 -2.93 -3.40
CA TYR A 50 -2.91 -3.95 -4.40
C TYR A 50 -1.42 -4.28 -4.37
N TYR A 51 -0.54 -3.28 -4.22
CA TYR A 51 0.88 -3.52 -4.03
C TYR A 51 1.17 -4.31 -2.76
N TRP A 52 0.49 -3.99 -1.65
CA TRP A 52 0.59 -4.78 -0.43
C TRP A 52 0.20 -6.25 -0.65
N MET A 53 -0.92 -6.51 -1.31
CA MET A 53 -1.38 -7.87 -1.57
C MET A 53 -0.41 -8.65 -2.46
N MET A 54 0.17 -8.00 -3.48
CA MET A 54 1.21 -8.62 -4.31
C MET A 54 2.48 -8.87 -3.51
N THR A 55 2.91 -7.91 -2.70
CA THR A 55 4.09 -8.04 -1.84
C THR A 55 3.93 -9.17 -0.83
N LEU A 56 2.74 -9.32 -0.25
CA LEU A 56 2.44 -10.42 0.68
C LEU A 56 2.51 -11.79 0.01
N ALA A 57 2.10 -11.88 -1.27
CA ALA A 57 2.05 -13.13 -2.02
C ALA A 57 3.38 -13.50 -2.69
N TYR A 58 4.12 -12.52 -3.18
CA TYR A 58 5.30 -12.72 -4.04
C TYR A 58 6.60 -12.14 -3.46
N GLY A 59 6.53 -11.41 -2.37
CA GLY A 59 7.66 -10.63 -1.86
C GLY A 59 7.89 -9.36 -2.69
N ALA A 60 9.14 -9.14 -3.10
CA ALA A 60 9.47 -8.01 -3.97
C ALA A 60 8.77 -8.12 -5.34
N VAL A 61 8.22 -7.01 -5.80
CA VAL A 61 7.50 -6.91 -7.09
C VAL A 61 7.99 -5.71 -7.89
N PRO A 62 7.86 -5.71 -9.23
CA PRO A 62 8.09 -4.52 -10.04
C PRO A 62 7.14 -3.39 -9.60
N TYR A 63 7.67 -2.18 -9.49
CA TYR A 63 6.90 -1.00 -9.11
C TYR A 63 6.77 -0.04 -10.28
N PHE A 64 5.58 0.49 -10.49
CA PHE A 64 5.23 1.42 -11.55
C PHE A 64 4.45 2.60 -10.97
N GLU A 65 4.75 3.79 -11.46
CA GLU A 65 4.18 5.07 -10.99
C GLU A 65 3.10 5.62 -11.92
N ASP A 66 2.81 4.92 -13.00
CA ASP A 66 1.94 5.38 -14.08
C ASP A 66 1.02 4.26 -14.63
N ASP A 67 0.25 4.60 -15.63
CA ASP A 67 -0.70 3.70 -16.30
C ASP A 67 -0.04 2.63 -17.18
N MET A 68 1.26 2.63 -17.33
CA MET A 68 2.04 1.73 -18.17
C MET A 68 1.35 1.36 -19.48
N THR A 69 1.84 1.87 -20.57
CA THR A 69 1.42 1.44 -21.92
C THR A 69 2.42 0.43 -22.49
N SER A 70 2.04 -0.24 -23.59
CA SER A 70 2.96 -1.12 -24.33
C SER A 70 4.25 -0.43 -24.79
N ASP A 71 4.21 0.90 -24.89
CA ASP A 71 5.30 1.73 -25.37
C ASP A 71 6.12 2.35 -24.23
N SER A 72 5.78 2.05 -22.97
CA SER A 72 6.53 2.52 -21.81
C SER A 72 7.95 1.92 -21.83
N PRO A 73 9.01 2.76 -21.73
CA PRO A 73 10.39 2.31 -21.97
C PRO A 73 10.90 1.28 -20.96
N ASP A 74 10.31 1.21 -19.78
CA ASP A 74 10.76 0.38 -18.67
C ASP A 74 9.78 -0.73 -18.26
N LEU A 75 9.01 -1.27 -19.20
CA LEU A 75 8.08 -2.37 -18.88
C LEU A 75 8.79 -3.60 -18.28
N MET A 76 10.03 -3.84 -18.65
CA MET A 76 10.85 -4.98 -18.20
C MET A 76 11.74 -4.61 -17.01
N ARG A 77 11.40 -3.56 -16.26
CA ARG A 77 12.19 -3.19 -15.06
C ARG A 77 12.20 -4.31 -14.02
N GLY A 78 13.30 -4.39 -13.29
CA GLY A 78 13.48 -5.34 -12.19
C GLY A 78 12.50 -5.09 -11.04
N GLN A 79 12.41 -6.09 -10.18
CA GLN A 79 11.68 -5.97 -8.92
C GLN A 79 12.41 -5.00 -7.98
N LYS A 80 11.67 -4.22 -7.20
CA LYS A 80 12.23 -3.51 -6.06
C LYS A 80 12.54 -4.49 -4.93
N SER A 81 13.45 -4.14 -4.01
CA SER A 81 13.64 -4.96 -2.82
C SER A 81 12.38 -4.97 -1.94
N PHE A 82 12.23 -6.02 -1.14
CA PHE A 82 11.13 -6.11 -0.16
C PHE A 82 11.15 -4.91 0.80
N GLU A 83 12.33 -4.52 1.28
CA GLU A 83 12.48 -3.38 2.20
C GLU A 83 11.99 -2.08 1.56
N TRP A 84 12.35 -1.84 0.29
CA TRP A 84 11.88 -0.68 -0.45
C TRP A 84 10.34 -0.67 -0.55
N MET A 85 9.74 -1.81 -0.86
CA MET A 85 8.26 -1.93 -0.94
C MET A 85 7.59 -1.64 0.41
N ILE A 86 8.17 -2.14 1.51
CA ILE A 86 7.64 -1.89 2.85
C ILE A 86 7.74 -0.41 3.22
N ASP A 87 8.87 0.24 2.97
CA ASP A 87 9.05 1.66 3.26
C ASP A 87 8.12 2.53 2.39
N TRP A 88 7.94 2.18 1.12
CA TRP A 88 6.98 2.86 0.25
C TRP A 88 5.54 2.71 0.77
N LEU A 89 5.12 1.49 1.13
CA LEU A 89 3.79 1.22 1.67
C LEU A 89 3.54 1.94 3.00
N ASP A 90 4.53 1.94 3.90
CA ASP A 90 4.48 2.67 5.17
C ASP A 90 4.18 4.15 4.93
N ASN A 91 4.96 4.79 4.04
CA ASN A 91 4.77 6.19 3.67
C ASN A 91 3.41 6.44 3.01
N GLN A 92 2.99 5.59 2.05
CA GLN A 92 1.69 5.77 1.38
C GLN A 92 0.53 5.74 2.37
N PHE A 93 0.46 4.74 3.24
CA PHE A 93 -0.63 4.63 4.20
C PHE A 93 -0.57 5.71 5.29
N LEU A 94 0.61 6.17 5.68
CA LEU A 94 0.77 7.29 6.59
C LEU A 94 0.22 8.58 5.99
N GLU A 95 0.59 8.92 4.75
CA GLU A 95 0.09 10.13 4.06
C GLU A 95 -1.42 10.03 3.80
N LEU A 96 -1.91 8.87 3.36
CA LEU A 96 -3.34 8.64 3.16
C LEU A 96 -4.15 8.77 4.45
N SER A 97 -3.58 8.42 5.59
CA SER A 97 -4.24 8.61 6.89
C SER A 97 -4.49 10.07 7.25
N LYS A 98 -3.79 11.02 6.61
CA LYS A 98 -3.96 12.46 6.85
C LYS A 98 -5.07 13.08 6.00
N VAL A 99 -5.40 12.46 4.87
CA VAL A 99 -6.31 13.01 3.86
C VAL A 99 -7.61 12.21 3.71
N LEU A 100 -7.63 10.94 4.10
CA LEU A 100 -8.84 10.13 4.08
C LEU A 100 -9.79 10.53 5.22
N PRO A 101 -11.11 10.47 5.00
CA PRO A 101 -12.09 10.82 6.02
C PRO A 101 -12.08 9.83 7.19
N ASP A 102 -12.53 10.29 8.34
CA ASP A 102 -12.70 9.46 9.54
C ASP A 102 -13.78 8.39 9.36
N SER A 103 -14.85 8.73 8.65
CA SER A 103 -15.99 7.85 8.38
C SER A 103 -16.73 8.29 7.14
N TRP A 104 -17.50 7.38 6.57
CA TRP A 104 -18.45 7.65 5.49
C TRP A 104 -19.88 7.54 6.01
N SER A 105 -20.82 8.17 5.32
CA SER A 105 -22.24 7.94 5.58
C SER A 105 -22.61 6.47 5.34
N THR A 106 -23.70 6.01 5.93
CA THR A 106 -24.15 4.63 5.81
C THR A 106 -24.31 4.17 4.35
N LEU A 107 -24.69 5.10 3.46
CA LEU A 107 -24.82 4.84 2.02
C LEU A 107 -23.50 4.48 1.35
N TYR A 108 -22.38 4.99 1.87
CA TYR A 108 -21.04 4.79 1.34
C TYR A 108 -20.16 3.94 2.25
N GLY A 109 -20.78 3.07 3.06
CA GLY A 109 -20.06 2.14 3.93
C GLY A 109 -19.08 1.25 3.12
N GLY A 110 -17.93 0.99 3.70
CA GLY A 110 -16.89 0.16 3.08
C GLY A 110 -15.85 0.91 2.25
N ARG A 111 -16.00 2.23 2.03
CA ARG A 111 -14.96 3.06 1.40
C ARG A 111 -13.78 3.29 2.34
N ALA A 112 -12.61 3.64 1.78
CA ALA A 112 -11.38 3.85 2.53
C ALA A 112 -11.51 4.97 3.58
N THR A 113 -10.98 4.73 4.78
CA THR A 113 -10.99 5.67 5.90
C THR A 113 -9.59 5.83 6.47
N LYS A 114 -9.40 6.89 7.26
CA LYS A 114 -8.18 7.13 8.05
C LYS A 114 -7.78 5.88 8.85
N LEU A 115 -8.71 5.30 9.60
CA LEU A 115 -8.43 4.13 10.42
C LEU A 115 -8.09 2.89 9.59
N ALA A 116 -8.69 2.73 8.40
CA ALA A 116 -8.34 1.64 7.49
C ALA A 116 -6.89 1.77 6.99
N ALA A 117 -6.45 2.99 6.66
CA ALA A 117 -5.06 3.25 6.27
C ALA A 117 -4.08 2.94 7.42
N LEU A 118 -4.36 3.42 8.63
CA LEU A 118 -3.53 3.13 9.80
C LEU A 118 -3.50 1.65 10.17
N ALA A 119 -4.62 0.93 10.01
CA ALA A 119 -4.69 -0.51 10.27
C ALA A 119 -3.84 -1.31 9.27
N LEU A 120 -3.90 -0.97 7.99
CA LEU A 120 -3.03 -1.59 6.99
C LEU A 120 -1.57 -1.27 7.24
N ARG A 121 -1.23 -0.02 7.56
CA ARG A 121 0.13 0.39 7.94
C ARG A 121 0.68 -0.46 9.09
N ALA A 122 -0.06 -0.58 10.19
CA ALA A 122 0.34 -1.37 11.34
C ALA A 122 0.55 -2.85 10.98
N ARG A 123 -0.37 -3.43 10.19
CA ARG A 123 -0.27 -4.82 9.73
C ARG A 123 0.96 -5.07 8.84
N ILE A 124 1.25 -4.15 7.92
CA ILE A 124 2.40 -4.22 7.01
C ILE A 124 3.71 -4.20 7.80
N LEU A 125 3.85 -3.25 8.73
CA LEU A 125 5.06 -3.12 9.55
C LEU A 125 5.24 -4.30 10.50
N LEU A 126 4.16 -4.85 11.05
CA LEU A 126 4.22 -6.06 11.87
C LEU A 126 4.68 -7.28 11.04
N PHE A 127 4.17 -7.42 9.82
CA PHE A 127 4.62 -8.48 8.91
C PHE A 127 6.10 -8.33 8.57
N ALA A 128 6.56 -7.10 8.26
CA ALA A 128 7.95 -6.81 7.93
C ALA A 128 8.92 -7.04 9.11
N ALA A 129 8.43 -6.96 10.35
CA ALA A 129 9.22 -7.28 11.55
C ALA A 129 9.29 -8.78 11.83
N SER A 130 8.39 -9.58 11.25
CA SER A 130 8.30 -11.02 11.55
C SER A 130 9.55 -11.80 11.11
N PRO A 131 9.88 -12.91 11.79
CA PRO A 131 11.01 -13.76 11.44
C PRO A 131 10.96 -14.32 10.01
N LEU A 132 9.79 -14.30 9.37
CA LEU A 132 9.64 -14.77 8.00
C LEU A 132 10.48 -13.94 7.02
N VAL A 133 10.54 -12.61 7.21
CA VAL A 133 11.17 -11.68 6.27
C VAL A 133 12.24 -10.79 6.89
N ASN A 134 12.42 -10.82 8.19
CA ASN A 134 13.40 -10.03 8.92
C ASN A 134 14.64 -10.86 9.27
N GLY A 135 15.60 -10.90 8.38
CA GLY A 135 16.84 -11.66 8.55
C GLY A 135 16.66 -13.18 8.43
N ASN A 136 15.74 -13.64 7.60
CA ASN A 136 15.52 -15.06 7.38
C ASN A 136 16.59 -15.65 6.45
N GLU A 137 17.36 -16.60 6.95
CA GLU A 137 18.44 -17.26 6.21
C GLU A 137 17.99 -18.01 4.94
N TRP A 138 16.70 -18.33 4.83
CA TRP A 138 16.16 -18.96 3.61
C TRP A 138 16.26 -18.06 2.37
N TYR A 139 16.43 -16.76 2.56
CA TYR A 139 16.58 -15.79 1.46
C TYR A 139 18.05 -15.42 1.19
N LEU A 140 19.01 -16.08 1.83
CA LEU A 140 20.44 -15.83 1.60
C LEU A 140 20.78 -16.01 0.11
N GLY A 141 21.42 -14.99 -0.47
CA GLY A 141 21.82 -14.99 -1.88
C GLY A 141 20.67 -14.78 -2.87
N PHE A 142 19.44 -14.53 -2.41
CA PHE A 142 18.31 -14.26 -3.29
C PHE A 142 18.37 -12.82 -3.81
N LYS A 143 18.94 -12.66 -5.01
CA LYS A 143 19.24 -11.36 -5.62
C LYS A 143 18.54 -11.18 -6.96
N ASN A 144 18.39 -9.93 -7.35
CA ASN A 144 18.03 -9.53 -8.70
C ASN A 144 19.24 -9.75 -9.64
N SER A 145 19.00 -9.64 -10.95
CA SER A 145 20.05 -9.78 -11.98
C SER A 145 21.14 -8.69 -11.89
N ASP A 146 20.82 -7.53 -11.30
CA ASP A 146 21.73 -6.42 -11.01
C ASP A 146 22.52 -6.58 -9.71
N GLY A 147 22.26 -7.67 -8.95
CA GLY A 147 22.90 -7.96 -7.67
C GLY A 147 22.19 -7.38 -6.44
N GLU A 148 21.11 -6.60 -6.59
CA GLU A 148 20.33 -6.09 -5.45
C GLU A 148 19.69 -7.26 -4.67
N GLU A 149 19.83 -7.24 -3.35
CA GLU A 149 19.18 -8.22 -2.46
C GLU A 149 17.67 -8.02 -2.46
N ARG A 150 16.91 -9.10 -2.72
CA ARG A 150 15.44 -9.04 -2.69
C ARG A 150 14.86 -8.95 -1.30
N PHE A 151 15.56 -9.51 -0.32
CA PHE A 151 15.22 -9.44 1.10
C PHE A 151 16.46 -9.08 1.89
N SER A 152 16.31 -8.31 2.96
CA SER A 152 17.40 -8.00 3.88
C SER A 152 17.96 -9.30 4.47
N GLN A 153 19.28 -9.44 4.41
CA GLN A 153 20.01 -10.59 4.96
C GLN A 153 20.26 -10.43 6.47
N ALA A 154 20.09 -9.24 7.01
CA ALA A 154 20.34 -8.94 8.40
C ALA A 154 19.03 -8.77 9.19
N TYR A 155 18.99 -9.33 10.40
CA TYR A 155 17.92 -9.06 11.35
C TYR A 155 18.02 -7.61 11.86
N ASP A 156 16.88 -6.89 11.82
CA ASP A 156 16.76 -5.54 12.35
C ASP A 156 15.67 -5.49 13.45
N ALA A 157 16.11 -5.33 14.70
CA ALA A 157 15.23 -5.20 15.86
C ALA A 157 14.35 -3.93 15.81
N ASN A 158 14.78 -2.85 15.10
CA ASN A 158 14.01 -1.62 15.00
C ASN A 158 12.69 -1.80 14.23
N LYS A 159 12.58 -2.83 13.38
CA LYS A 159 11.32 -3.15 12.72
C LYS A 159 10.19 -3.44 13.71
N TRP A 160 10.49 -4.12 14.81
CA TRP A 160 9.52 -4.35 15.89
C TRP A 160 9.08 -3.06 16.57
N LYS A 161 10.02 -2.14 16.79
CA LYS A 161 9.70 -0.82 17.35
C LYS A 161 8.79 -0.03 16.39
N LYS A 162 9.12 0.03 15.10
CA LYS A 162 8.28 0.69 14.07
C LYS A 162 6.86 0.08 14.06
N ALA A 163 6.74 -1.24 14.12
CA ALA A 163 5.45 -1.93 14.16
C ALA A 163 4.65 -1.58 15.43
N ALA A 164 5.30 -1.60 16.60
CA ALA A 164 4.66 -1.24 17.87
C ALA A 164 4.18 0.21 17.87
N ASP A 165 4.99 1.15 17.38
CA ASP A 165 4.64 2.57 17.27
C ASP A 165 3.43 2.77 16.33
N ALA A 166 3.37 2.04 15.21
CA ALA A 166 2.24 2.09 14.28
C ALA A 166 0.96 1.49 14.87
N CYS A 167 1.07 0.37 15.58
CA CYS A 167 -0.06 -0.23 16.31
C CYS A 167 -0.59 0.72 17.39
N LYS A 168 0.31 1.34 18.15
CA LYS A 168 -0.09 2.33 19.16
C LYS A 168 -0.80 3.52 18.52
N GLN A 169 -0.28 4.06 17.42
CA GLN A 169 -0.94 5.16 16.71
C GLN A 169 -2.36 4.78 16.27
N LEU A 170 -2.55 3.56 15.74
CA LEU A 170 -3.87 3.07 15.35
C LEU A 170 -4.83 3.01 16.55
N ILE A 171 -4.36 2.45 17.69
CA ILE A 171 -5.17 2.33 18.90
C ILE A 171 -5.56 3.72 19.41
N ASP A 172 -4.60 4.64 19.56
CA ASP A 172 -4.83 5.99 20.04
C ASP A 172 -5.84 6.76 19.16
N GLU A 173 -5.75 6.58 17.83
CA GLU A 173 -6.69 7.21 16.89
C GLU A 173 -8.08 6.54 16.92
N ALA A 174 -8.16 5.24 17.13
CA ALA A 174 -9.42 4.53 17.25
C ALA A 174 -10.16 4.92 18.55
N GLU A 175 -9.45 5.00 19.67
CA GLU A 175 -9.99 5.40 20.96
C GLU A 175 -10.56 6.82 20.94
N LYS A 176 -9.86 7.77 20.26
CA LYS A 176 -10.38 9.14 20.04
C LYS A 176 -11.73 9.16 19.31
N LYS A 177 -12.05 8.09 18.58
CA LYS A 177 -13.31 7.93 17.84
C LYS A 177 -14.32 7.03 18.58
N GLY A 178 -14.08 6.72 19.85
CA GLY A 178 -14.93 5.86 20.65
C GLY A 178 -14.93 4.39 20.20
N LYS A 179 -13.90 3.96 19.47
CA LYS A 179 -13.72 2.58 19.04
C LYS A 179 -12.63 1.96 19.90
N GLY A 180 -12.97 0.92 20.65
CA GLY A 180 -12.04 0.18 21.51
C GLY A 180 -11.95 -1.29 21.15
N LEU A 181 -10.97 -1.97 21.73
CA LEU A 181 -10.92 -3.42 21.79
C LEU A 181 -11.89 -3.89 22.87
N TYR A 182 -12.61 -4.98 22.61
CA TYR A 182 -13.53 -5.62 23.58
C TYR A 182 -12.77 -6.51 24.54
#